data_294d63d3bec2f56652c0df653918fbae
#
_entry.id   294d63d3bec2f56652c0df653918fbae
#
_cell.length_a   1.000
_cell.length_b   1.000
_cell.length_c   1.000
_cell.angle_alpha   90.00
_cell.angle_beta   90.00
_cell.angle_gamma   90.00
#
_symmetry.space_group_name_H-M   'P 1'
#
loop_
_entity.id
_entity.type
_entity.pdbx_description
1 polymer ?
#
loop_
_entity_poly.entity_id
_entity_poly.type
_entity_poly.pdbx_seq_one_letter_code
_entity_poly.pdbx_strand_id
1 'polypeptide(L)'
;MTDELDVAANLPLQRNSASGEPAQSGVADVTVQAKWRFYDNKQGWSLALRPAVTLPTGSDSKGLGNGRATAGATLISTLEAGDWTWLANAGYTFNDNRLGDRKHLWAASTALLYKLTEQWSLVADVGASRGTDASASRTNKFAVLGTIYHLNDKTDLDIGWRRSLGAKPVSNTMGVA
;
A
#
# COMPACT_ATOMS: atom_id res chain seq x y z
N MET A 1 6.47 -5.06 21.74
CA MET A 1 5.71 -3.98 21.12
C MET A 1 4.41 -3.86 21.86
N THR A 2 3.92 -2.69 22.06
CA THR A 2 2.58 -2.50 22.64
C THR A 2 1.54 -2.77 21.55
N ASP A 3 0.35 -3.22 21.89
CA ASP A 3 -0.76 -3.46 20.93
C ASP A 3 -1.20 -2.18 20.18
N GLU A 4 -0.58 -1.06 20.46
CA GLU A 4 -0.90 0.26 19.93
C GLU A 4 0.12 0.78 18.91
N LEU A 5 1.34 0.22 18.87
CA LEU A 5 2.42 0.71 18.03
C LEU A 5 3.17 -0.43 17.32
N ASP A 6 3.10 -0.43 16.00
CA ASP A 6 3.89 -1.30 15.13
C ASP A 6 4.93 -0.45 14.38
N VAL A 7 6.14 -0.96 14.24
CA VAL A 7 7.21 -0.37 13.42
C VAL A 7 7.66 -1.37 12.38
N ALA A 8 7.77 -0.95 11.14
CA ALA A 8 8.20 -1.79 10.03
C ALA A 8 9.20 -1.05 9.13
N ALA A 9 10.13 -1.82 8.58
CA ALA A 9 11.03 -1.36 7.52
C ALA A 9 10.86 -2.27 6.30
N ASN A 10 10.76 -1.65 5.12
CA ASN A 10 10.69 -2.35 3.85
C ASN A 10 11.98 -2.10 3.07
N LEU A 11 12.67 -3.18 2.71
CA LEU A 11 13.88 -3.19 1.89
C LEU A 11 13.57 -3.89 0.54
N PRO A 12 13.16 -3.14 -0.50
CA PRO A 12 12.77 -3.75 -1.77
C PRO A 12 14.00 -4.12 -2.60
N LEU A 13 14.00 -5.33 -3.16
CA LEU A 13 14.87 -5.74 -4.23
C LEU A 13 14.11 -5.58 -5.55
N GLN A 14 14.65 -4.80 -6.46
CA GLN A 14 13.99 -4.46 -7.73
C GLN A 14 14.85 -4.84 -8.93
N ARG A 15 14.17 -5.31 -9.97
CA ARG A 15 14.77 -5.53 -11.29
C ARG A 15 13.89 -4.85 -12.33
N ASN A 16 14.47 -3.89 -13.04
CA ASN A 16 13.84 -3.20 -14.15
C ASN A 16 14.44 -3.72 -15.46
N SER A 17 13.59 -4.06 -16.42
CA SER A 17 14.02 -4.43 -17.75
C SER A 17 13.15 -3.73 -18.79
N ALA A 18 13.77 -3.07 -19.75
CA ALA A 18 13.12 -2.50 -20.93
C ALA A 18 13.62 -3.22 -22.19
N SER A 19 12.77 -3.29 -23.19
CA SER A 19 13.15 -3.92 -24.48
C SER A 19 14.29 -3.12 -25.13
N GLY A 20 15.42 -3.78 -25.39
CA GLY A 20 16.59 -3.17 -26.01
C GLY A 20 17.59 -2.56 -25.04
N GLU A 21 17.35 -2.59 -23.72
CA GLU A 21 18.27 -2.08 -22.70
C GLU A 21 18.71 -3.18 -21.71
N PRO A 22 19.95 -3.08 -21.15
CA PRO A 22 20.38 -4.00 -20.10
C PRO A 22 19.50 -3.90 -18.87
N ALA A 23 19.06 -5.03 -18.31
CA ALA A 23 18.30 -5.05 -17.10
C ALA A 23 19.09 -4.45 -15.92
N GLN A 24 18.47 -3.53 -15.17
CA GLN A 24 19.01 -2.93 -13.96
C GLN A 24 18.41 -3.63 -12.74
N SER A 25 19.26 -4.05 -11.80
CA SER A 25 18.79 -4.67 -10.54
C SER A 25 19.58 -4.16 -9.35
N GLY A 26 18.94 -4.18 -8.18
CA GLY A 26 19.56 -3.73 -6.94
C GLY A 26 18.53 -3.47 -5.85
N VAL A 27 19.01 -2.90 -4.76
CA VAL A 27 18.15 -2.40 -3.66
C VAL A 27 17.48 -1.11 -4.14
N ALA A 28 16.17 -1.00 -3.94
CA ALA A 28 15.42 0.23 -4.16
C ALA A 28 15.39 1.10 -2.89
N ASP A 29 14.58 2.15 -2.89
CA ASP A 29 14.49 3.05 -1.74
C ASP A 29 13.86 2.34 -0.53
N VAL A 30 14.54 2.42 0.62
CA VAL A 30 14.08 1.83 1.88
C VAL A 30 13.00 2.70 2.49
N THR A 31 11.89 2.08 2.90
CA THR A 31 10.81 2.77 3.62
C THR A 31 10.77 2.31 5.08
N VAL A 32 10.75 3.27 5.99
CA VAL A 32 10.49 3.05 7.42
C VAL A 32 9.13 3.65 7.75
N GLN A 33 8.31 2.91 8.48
CA GLN A 33 6.98 3.34 8.88
C GLN A 33 6.66 2.91 10.30
N ALA A 34 5.79 3.66 10.95
CA ALA A 34 5.18 3.28 12.22
C ALA A 34 3.66 3.35 12.08
N LYS A 35 2.93 2.40 12.66
CA LYS A 35 1.48 2.45 12.76
C LYS A 35 1.12 2.62 14.23
N TRP A 36 0.51 3.73 14.56
CA TRP A 36 0.07 4.05 15.92
C TRP A 36 -1.45 4.12 15.97
N ARG A 37 -2.07 3.18 16.73
CA ARG A 37 -3.49 3.19 17.04
C ARG A 37 -3.72 4.15 18.21
N PHE A 38 -4.20 5.34 17.90
CA PHE A 38 -4.39 6.41 18.88
C PHE A 38 -5.81 6.46 19.46
N TYR A 39 -6.74 5.73 18.87
CA TYR A 39 -8.12 5.64 19.34
C TYR A 39 -8.65 4.22 19.16
N ASP A 40 -9.35 3.73 20.17
CA ASP A 40 -10.05 2.45 20.17
C ASP A 40 -11.21 2.55 21.17
N ASN A 41 -12.45 2.46 20.67
CA ASN A 41 -13.64 2.54 21.52
C ASN A 41 -13.96 1.24 22.25
N LYS A 42 -13.14 0.18 22.05
CA LYS A 42 -13.34 -1.17 22.61
C LYS A 42 -14.68 -1.83 22.22
N GLN A 43 -15.36 -1.31 21.22
CA GLN A 43 -16.63 -1.79 20.67
C GLN A 43 -16.52 -2.04 19.16
N GLY A 44 -15.28 -2.24 18.66
CA GLY A 44 -14.99 -2.59 17.28
C GLY A 44 -14.57 -1.41 16.40
N TRP A 45 -14.55 -0.15 16.88
CA TRP A 45 -14.05 0.97 16.08
C TRP A 45 -12.73 1.50 16.59
N SER A 46 -11.76 1.59 15.69
CA SER A 46 -10.44 2.13 16.00
C SER A 46 -9.92 3.06 14.90
N LEU A 47 -9.02 3.97 15.30
CA LEU A 47 -8.29 4.87 14.40
C LEU A 47 -6.80 4.74 14.64
N ALA A 48 -6.06 4.68 13.53
CA ALA A 48 -4.60 4.64 13.54
C ALA A 48 -4.02 5.65 12.55
N LEU A 49 -2.85 6.19 12.90
CA LEU A 49 -2.02 7.00 12.02
C LEU A 49 -0.77 6.19 11.65
N ARG A 50 -0.44 6.18 10.37
CA ARG A 50 0.75 5.51 9.84
C ARG A 50 1.65 6.52 9.12
N PRO A 51 2.54 7.24 9.82
CA PRO A 51 3.62 7.98 9.20
C PRO A 51 4.62 7.05 8.54
N ALA A 52 5.21 7.49 7.43
CA ALA A 52 6.23 6.77 6.69
C ALA A 52 7.26 7.75 6.11
N VAL A 53 8.51 7.32 6.08
CA VAL A 53 9.62 8.02 5.41
C VAL A 53 10.32 7.02 4.50
N THR A 54 10.51 7.40 3.23
CA THR A 54 11.31 6.64 2.28
C THR A 54 12.65 7.33 2.10
N LEU A 55 13.72 6.59 2.33
CA LEU A 55 15.10 7.07 2.24
C LEU A 55 15.65 6.80 0.85
N PRO A 56 16.42 7.71 0.25
CA PRO A 56 16.97 7.58 -1.11
C PRO A 56 18.17 6.63 -1.14
N THR A 57 17.96 5.37 -0.84
CA THR A 57 18.99 4.32 -0.80
C THR A 57 19.16 3.63 -2.15
N GLY A 58 18.15 3.69 -3.01
CA GLY A 58 18.21 3.19 -4.37
C GLY A 58 18.93 4.15 -5.32
N SER A 59 19.47 3.63 -6.41
CA SER A 59 20.10 4.44 -7.44
C SER A 59 19.04 5.05 -8.38
N ASP A 60 18.88 6.37 -8.34
CA ASP A 60 17.99 7.10 -9.24
C ASP A 60 18.41 7.00 -10.71
N SER A 61 19.73 6.96 -10.99
CA SER A 61 20.26 6.80 -12.33
C SER A 61 19.98 5.42 -12.95
N LYS A 62 19.68 4.41 -12.11
CA LYS A 62 19.28 3.06 -12.55
C LYS A 62 17.77 2.85 -12.47
N GLY A 63 16.99 3.89 -12.12
CA GLY A 63 15.54 3.79 -11.92
C GLY A 63 15.16 2.94 -10.70
N LEU A 64 16.05 2.83 -9.70
CA LEU A 64 15.83 2.04 -8.49
C LEU A 64 15.44 2.91 -7.28
N GLY A 65 15.39 4.22 -7.44
CA GLY A 65 15.03 5.15 -6.38
C GLY A 65 14.65 6.53 -6.89
N ASN A 66 14.12 7.37 -5.99
CA ASN A 66 13.65 8.72 -6.31
C ASN A 66 14.77 9.79 -6.21
N GLY A 67 15.95 9.41 -5.69
CA GLY A 67 17.10 10.29 -5.49
C GLY A 67 16.92 11.32 -4.38
N ARG A 68 15.76 11.37 -3.69
CA ARG A 68 15.46 12.20 -2.52
C ARG A 68 14.54 11.48 -1.55
N ALA A 69 14.61 11.89 -0.28
CA ALA A 69 13.69 11.35 0.72
C ALA A 69 12.26 11.82 0.48
N THR A 70 11.30 10.92 0.69
CA THR A 70 9.87 11.24 0.68
C THR A 70 9.26 10.98 2.06
N ALA A 71 8.22 11.71 2.41
CA ALA A 71 7.53 11.55 3.68
C ALA A 71 6.02 11.64 3.49
N GLY A 72 5.29 10.85 4.25
CA GLY A 72 3.84 10.84 4.19
C GLY A 72 3.20 10.27 5.44
N ALA A 73 1.87 10.32 5.47
CA ALA A 73 1.08 9.69 6.51
C ALA A 73 -0.24 9.17 5.95
N THR A 74 -0.75 8.09 6.55
CA THR A 74 -2.06 7.50 6.24
C THR A 74 -2.88 7.44 7.52
N LEU A 75 -4.08 8.01 7.49
CA LEU A 75 -5.11 7.78 8.49
C LEU A 75 -5.85 6.49 8.13
N ILE A 76 -6.03 5.62 9.12
CA ILE A 76 -6.67 4.31 8.98
C ILE A 76 -7.84 4.27 9.97
N SER A 77 -9.03 3.95 9.48
CA SER A 77 -10.20 3.64 10.29
C SER A 77 -10.55 2.18 10.10
N THR A 78 -10.76 1.47 11.21
CA THR A 78 -11.18 0.06 11.21
C THR A 78 -12.47 -0.05 12.02
N LEU A 79 -13.49 -0.67 11.44
CA LEU A 79 -14.74 -1.01 12.10
C LEU A 79 -15.00 -2.50 12.00
N GLU A 80 -15.09 -3.16 13.13
CA GLU A 80 -15.38 -4.59 13.29
C GLU A 80 -16.81 -4.76 13.81
N ALA A 81 -17.62 -5.54 13.11
CA ALA A 81 -19.01 -5.78 13.46
C ALA A 81 -19.42 -7.22 13.10
N GLY A 82 -19.40 -8.12 14.10
CA GLY A 82 -19.62 -9.55 13.87
C GLY A 82 -18.54 -10.13 12.94
N ASP A 83 -18.96 -10.76 11.86
CA ASP A 83 -18.06 -11.36 10.85
C ASP A 83 -17.52 -10.34 9.82
N TRP A 84 -17.87 -9.07 9.95
CA TRP A 84 -17.48 -8.02 9.03
C TRP A 84 -16.40 -7.12 9.62
N THR A 85 -15.37 -6.83 8.81
CA THR A 85 -14.39 -5.77 9.10
C THR A 85 -14.37 -4.80 7.95
N TRP A 86 -14.65 -3.53 8.25
CA TRP A 86 -14.56 -2.44 7.28
C TRP A 86 -13.33 -1.58 7.57
N LEU A 87 -12.51 -1.37 6.55
CA LEU A 87 -11.31 -0.56 6.58
C LEU A 87 -11.50 0.65 5.67
N ALA A 88 -11.12 1.83 6.13
CA ALA A 88 -11.03 3.02 5.30
C ALA A 88 -9.66 3.69 5.52
N ASN A 89 -9.01 4.05 4.43
CA ASN A 89 -7.67 4.64 4.43
C ASN A 89 -7.68 5.95 3.66
N ALA A 90 -7.01 6.97 4.19
CA ALA A 90 -6.74 8.22 3.50
C ALA A 90 -5.30 8.65 3.77
N GLY A 91 -4.50 8.81 2.73
CA GLY A 91 -3.08 9.09 2.82
C GLY A 91 -2.66 10.28 1.98
N TYR A 92 -1.60 10.92 2.44
CA TYR A 92 -0.90 11.97 1.72
C TYR A 92 0.60 11.74 1.81
N THR A 93 1.31 11.97 0.68
CA THR A 93 2.76 11.85 0.59
C THR A 93 3.34 13.09 -0.10
N PHE A 94 4.31 13.70 0.55
CA PHE A 94 5.21 14.63 -0.09
C PHE A 94 6.35 13.85 -0.76
N ASN A 95 6.25 13.72 -2.07
CA ASN A 95 7.13 12.94 -2.92
C ASN A 95 8.23 13.85 -3.49
N ASP A 96 9.20 14.24 -2.67
CA ASP A 96 10.38 14.92 -3.22
C ASP A 96 11.20 13.92 -4.05
N ASN A 97 11.63 14.34 -5.24
CA ASN A 97 12.30 13.44 -6.18
C ASN A 97 13.16 14.24 -7.17
N ARG A 98 14.09 13.54 -7.81
CA ARG A 98 14.93 14.08 -8.91
C ARG A 98 14.39 13.74 -10.30
N LEU A 99 13.32 12.95 -10.37
CA LEU A 99 12.77 12.40 -11.61
C LEU A 99 11.83 13.36 -12.33
N GLY A 100 11.47 14.51 -11.71
CA GLY A 100 10.47 15.43 -12.23
C GLY A 100 9.02 14.99 -11.96
N ASP A 101 8.86 14.00 -11.12
CA ASP A 101 7.55 13.47 -10.73
C ASP A 101 6.76 14.44 -9.85
N ARG A 102 5.45 14.24 -9.79
CA ARG A 102 4.53 15.02 -8.95
C ARG A 102 4.92 14.91 -7.48
N LYS A 103 5.01 16.09 -6.83
CA LYS A 103 5.42 16.16 -5.41
C LYS A 103 4.29 15.87 -4.42
N HIS A 104 3.05 16.17 -4.78
CA HIS A 104 1.89 16.04 -3.88
C HIS A 104 1.02 14.88 -4.33
N LEU A 105 1.08 13.79 -3.57
CA LEU A 105 0.35 12.57 -3.84
C LEU A 105 -0.68 12.33 -2.74
N TRP A 106 -1.87 11.91 -3.13
CA TRP A 106 -2.90 11.43 -2.22
C TRP A 106 -3.35 10.04 -2.64
N ALA A 107 -3.81 9.26 -1.68
CA ALA A 107 -4.43 7.96 -1.90
C ALA A 107 -5.58 7.78 -0.91
N ALA A 108 -6.65 7.14 -1.35
CA ALA A 108 -7.75 6.72 -0.50
C ALA A 108 -8.24 5.35 -0.96
N SER A 109 -8.58 4.49 0.00
CA SER A 109 -9.19 3.19 -0.28
C SER A 109 -10.18 2.80 0.81
N THR A 110 -11.07 1.88 0.46
CA THR A 110 -11.94 1.22 1.42
C THR A 110 -12.04 -0.25 1.09
N ALA A 111 -11.84 -1.08 2.13
CA ALA A 111 -11.91 -2.52 2.02
C ALA A 111 -12.96 -3.07 2.96
N LEU A 112 -13.63 -4.12 2.52
CA LEU A 112 -14.55 -4.91 3.30
C LEU A 112 -14.03 -6.34 3.37
N LEU A 113 -13.87 -6.84 4.58
CA LEU A 113 -13.52 -8.22 4.86
C LEU A 113 -14.74 -8.92 5.44
N TYR A 114 -14.96 -10.16 5.03
CA TYR A 114 -15.99 -11.03 5.57
C TYR A 114 -15.37 -12.35 6.03
N LYS A 115 -15.51 -12.65 7.31
CA LYS A 115 -15.08 -13.92 7.91
C LYS A 115 -16.06 -15.01 7.51
N LEU A 116 -15.67 -15.83 6.54
CA LEU A 116 -16.50 -16.94 6.03
C LEU A 116 -16.47 -18.13 6.99
N THR A 117 -15.29 -18.42 7.55
CA THR A 117 -15.03 -19.43 8.59
C THR A 117 -13.91 -18.94 9.49
N GLU A 118 -13.54 -19.69 10.53
CA GLU A 118 -12.35 -19.37 11.36
C GLU A 118 -11.05 -19.31 10.55
N GLN A 119 -10.99 -20.03 9.43
CA GLN A 119 -9.78 -20.15 8.60
C GLN A 119 -9.85 -19.31 7.32
N TRP A 120 -11.04 -18.89 6.87
CA TRP A 120 -11.20 -18.21 5.58
C TRP A 120 -11.88 -16.87 5.73
N SER A 121 -11.25 -15.85 5.15
CA SER A 121 -11.83 -14.53 4.98
C SER A 121 -11.85 -14.11 3.50
N LEU A 122 -12.93 -13.45 3.09
CA LEU A 122 -13.06 -12.82 1.77
C LEU A 122 -12.71 -11.34 1.89
N VAL A 123 -12.10 -10.78 0.85
CA VAL A 123 -11.69 -9.39 0.80
C VAL A 123 -12.17 -8.72 -0.48
N ALA A 124 -12.78 -7.57 -0.35
CA ALA A 124 -13.05 -6.66 -1.47
C ALA A 124 -12.49 -5.28 -1.12
N ASP A 125 -11.63 -4.70 -1.98
CA ASP A 125 -11.04 -3.36 -1.78
C ASP A 125 -11.22 -2.53 -3.05
N VAL A 126 -11.53 -1.26 -2.88
CA VAL A 126 -11.56 -0.27 -3.96
C VAL A 126 -10.80 0.97 -3.52
N GLY A 127 -10.09 1.58 -4.46
CA GLY A 127 -9.33 2.77 -4.10
C GLY A 127 -9.00 3.64 -5.29
N ALA A 128 -8.50 4.83 -4.95
CA ALA A 128 -8.03 5.82 -5.89
C ALA A 128 -6.78 6.52 -5.35
N SER A 129 -5.89 6.91 -6.26
CA SER A 129 -4.69 7.65 -5.91
C SER A 129 -4.26 8.59 -7.01
N ARG A 130 -3.53 9.63 -6.64
CA ARG A 130 -2.88 10.52 -7.60
C ARG A 130 -1.68 9.82 -8.23
N GLY A 131 -1.62 9.79 -9.57
CA GLY A 131 -0.44 9.29 -10.28
C GLY A 131 0.79 10.17 -10.09
N THR A 132 1.96 9.58 -10.14
CA THR A 132 3.27 10.25 -9.99
C THR A 132 3.62 11.11 -11.19
N ASP A 133 3.22 10.72 -12.41
CA ASP A 133 3.47 11.47 -13.63
C ASP A 133 2.87 12.88 -13.55
N ALA A 134 3.75 13.89 -13.51
CA ALA A 134 3.36 15.31 -13.40
C ALA A 134 2.63 15.81 -14.64
N SER A 135 2.90 15.25 -15.82
CA SER A 135 2.28 15.62 -17.09
C SER A 135 0.85 15.08 -17.25
N ALA A 136 0.53 13.99 -16.56
CA ALA A 136 -0.77 13.35 -16.63
C ALA A 136 -1.69 13.81 -15.49
N SER A 137 -2.87 14.34 -15.82
CA SER A 137 -3.90 14.67 -14.80
C SER A 137 -4.72 13.45 -14.37
N ARG A 138 -4.11 12.25 -14.38
CA ARG A 138 -4.84 11.01 -14.14
C ARG A 138 -4.93 10.67 -12.66
N THR A 139 -6.12 10.24 -12.25
CA THR A 139 -6.36 9.51 -11.00
C THR A 139 -6.35 8.03 -11.30
N ASN A 140 -5.46 7.29 -10.68
CA ASN A 140 -5.43 5.83 -10.75
C ASN A 140 -6.54 5.29 -9.85
N LYS A 141 -7.36 4.39 -10.37
CA LYS A 141 -8.42 3.71 -9.61
C LYS A 141 -8.22 2.21 -9.72
N PHE A 142 -8.58 1.49 -8.68
CA PHE A 142 -8.45 0.04 -8.66
C PHE A 142 -9.59 -0.63 -7.90
N ALA A 143 -9.80 -1.91 -8.19
CA ALA A 143 -10.55 -2.83 -7.36
C ALA A 143 -9.69 -4.08 -7.11
N VAL A 144 -9.83 -4.66 -5.93
CA VAL A 144 -9.22 -5.94 -5.54
C VAL A 144 -10.31 -6.86 -5.04
N LEU A 145 -10.23 -8.11 -5.43
CA LEU A 145 -10.98 -9.21 -4.82
C LEU A 145 -9.97 -10.28 -4.41
N GLY A 146 -10.12 -10.81 -3.22
CA GLY A 146 -9.18 -11.77 -2.69
C GLY A 146 -9.75 -12.62 -1.57
N THR A 147 -8.93 -13.52 -1.11
CA THR A 147 -9.22 -14.36 0.06
C THR A 147 -7.96 -14.51 0.90
N ILE A 148 -8.15 -14.63 2.21
CA ILE A 148 -7.12 -14.87 3.20
C ILE A 148 -7.40 -16.22 3.84
N TYR A 149 -6.38 -17.06 3.92
CA TYR A 149 -6.40 -18.30 4.68
C TYR A 149 -5.54 -18.16 5.93
N HIS A 150 -6.17 -18.23 7.10
CA HIS A 150 -5.52 -18.14 8.40
C HIS A 150 -4.96 -19.52 8.76
N LEU A 151 -3.64 -19.71 8.60
CA LEU A 151 -2.94 -20.94 8.97
C LEU A 151 -2.87 -21.11 10.50
N ASN A 152 -2.66 -20.02 11.21
CA ASN A 152 -2.61 -19.92 12.66
C ASN A 152 -2.69 -18.44 13.07
N ASP A 153 -2.67 -18.14 14.37
CA ASP A 153 -2.79 -16.77 14.92
C ASP A 153 -1.68 -15.78 14.48
N LYS A 154 -0.66 -16.26 13.78
CA LYS A 154 0.51 -15.45 13.38
C LYS A 154 0.85 -15.53 11.90
N THR A 155 0.15 -16.39 11.15
CA THR A 155 0.51 -16.65 9.75
C THR A 155 -0.73 -16.75 8.90
N ASP A 156 -0.81 -15.86 7.93
CA ASP A 156 -1.85 -15.82 6.90
C ASP A 156 -1.24 -16.14 5.54
N LEU A 157 -2.02 -16.74 4.68
CA LEU A 157 -1.74 -16.85 3.25
C LEU A 157 -2.84 -16.12 2.52
N ASP A 158 -2.48 -15.21 1.63
CA ASP A 158 -3.46 -14.50 0.84
C ASP A 158 -3.25 -14.68 -0.67
N ILE A 159 -4.36 -14.63 -1.40
CA ILE A 159 -4.37 -14.53 -2.85
C ILE A 159 -5.38 -13.46 -3.26
N GLY A 160 -4.94 -12.55 -4.13
CA GLY A 160 -5.77 -11.45 -4.59
C GLY A 160 -5.60 -11.16 -6.07
N TRP A 161 -6.69 -10.76 -6.69
CA TRP A 161 -6.72 -10.23 -8.04
C TRP A 161 -7.06 -8.75 -8.01
N ARG A 162 -6.15 -7.95 -8.56
CA ARG A 162 -6.27 -6.49 -8.68
C ARG A 162 -6.50 -6.09 -10.12
N ARG A 163 -7.47 -5.23 -10.35
CA ARG A 163 -7.77 -4.62 -11.64
C ARG A 163 -7.69 -3.11 -11.57
N SER A 164 -7.01 -2.49 -12.55
CA SER A 164 -7.07 -1.04 -12.72
C SER A 164 -8.40 -0.64 -13.36
N LEU A 165 -9.03 0.41 -12.83
CA LEU A 165 -10.30 0.95 -13.30
C LEU A 165 -10.08 2.27 -14.05
N GLY A 166 -10.64 2.38 -15.26
CA GLY A 166 -10.56 3.61 -16.06
C GLY A 166 -9.18 3.92 -16.65
N ALA A 167 -8.22 3.01 -16.54
CA ALA A 167 -6.92 3.11 -17.22
C ALA A 167 -6.95 2.43 -18.58
N LYS A 168 -6.20 2.98 -19.53
CA LYS A 168 -5.89 2.30 -20.80
C LYS A 168 -4.35 2.29 -20.94
N PRO A 169 -3.71 1.12 -21.10
CA PRO A 169 -4.31 -0.21 -21.05
C PRO A 169 -4.79 -0.61 -19.65
N VAL A 170 -5.81 -1.49 -19.60
CA VAL A 170 -6.26 -2.10 -18.33
C VAL A 170 -5.16 -3.04 -17.85
N SER A 171 -4.70 -2.87 -16.60
CA SER A 171 -3.77 -3.80 -15.97
C SER A 171 -4.52 -4.73 -15.00
N ASN A 172 -4.15 -5.99 -15.02
CA ASN A 172 -4.55 -6.98 -14.03
C ASN A 172 -3.29 -7.52 -13.35
N THR A 173 -3.34 -7.67 -12.05
CA THR A 173 -2.23 -8.22 -11.26
C THR A 173 -2.79 -9.27 -10.33
N MET A 174 -2.15 -10.43 -10.28
CA MET A 174 -2.40 -11.45 -9.27
C MET A 174 -1.25 -11.40 -8.27
N GLY A 175 -1.56 -11.39 -7.00
CA GLY A 175 -0.60 -11.43 -5.90
C GLY A 175 -0.88 -12.62 -5.00
N VAL A 176 0.18 -13.16 -4.43
CA VAL A 176 0.17 -14.18 -3.37
C VAL A 176 1.16 -13.72 -2.32
N ALA A 177 0.78 -13.74 -1.04
CA ALA A 177 1.67 -13.41 0.08
C ALA A 177 1.45 -14.36 1.28
#